data_e08b96cc60e408b4fa941b5871b77ae9
#
_entry.id   e08b96cc60e408b4fa941b5871b77ae9
#
_cell.length_a   1.000
_cell.length_b   1.000
_cell.length_c   1.000
_cell.angle_alpha   90.00
_cell.angle_beta   90.00
_cell.angle_gamma   90.00
#
_symmetry.space_group_name_H-M   'P 1'
#
loop_
_entity.id
_entity.type
_entity.pdbx_description
1 polymer ?
#
loop_
_entity_poly.entity_id
_entity_poly.type
_entity_poly.pdbx_seq_one_letter_code
_entity_poly.pdbx_strand_id
1 'polypeptide(L)'
;MRQYSALPNRPLQPRTSVHSPSQVLPPRVTLDDPALAVMTDFQKVTAFTIDPDVSVDTAARVMRRRKVHLLLVMNEENHVLGIITSNDLVGEKTLQCVTSRGISRTDALVRDIMTPESRLEVISMDDVLYAHVGHVVATLKANGRQHAAVVDEDAAGRQILRGLFSCSQIARQLGEPVEVPEIAHTFAEISVALH
;
A
#
# COMPACT_ATOMS: atom_id res chain seq x y z
N MET A 1 0.87 -19.00 49.39
CA MET A 1 1.50 -18.28 48.26
C MET A 1 2.15 -19.33 47.37
N ARG A 2 1.87 -19.32 46.04
CA ARG A 2 2.59 -20.19 45.10
C ARG A 2 4.02 -19.67 44.96
N GLN A 3 5.00 -20.52 45.17
CA GLN A 3 6.42 -20.20 44.96
C GLN A 3 6.76 -20.47 43.50
N TYR A 4 7.27 -19.47 42.76
CA TYR A 4 7.67 -19.60 41.36
C TYR A 4 9.20 -19.72 41.28
N SER A 5 9.71 -20.71 40.55
CA SER A 5 11.11 -20.86 40.23
C SER A 5 11.50 -20.00 39.05
N ALA A 6 12.70 -19.45 39.07
CA ALA A 6 13.24 -18.71 37.91
C ALA A 6 13.41 -19.67 36.68
N LEU A 7 13.11 -19.17 35.50
CA LEU A 7 13.37 -19.91 34.28
C LEU A 7 14.88 -19.89 33.96
N PRO A 8 15.40 -21.01 33.41
CA PRO A 8 16.78 -21.04 32.95
C PRO A 8 16.97 -20.07 31.78
N ASN A 9 18.03 -19.29 31.80
CA ASN A 9 18.42 -18.41 30.72
C ASN A 9 19.78 -18.84 30.15
N ARG A 10 20.06 -18.38 28.91
CA ARG A 10 21.29 -18.65 28.19
C ARG A 10 21.63 -17.46 27.27
N PRO A 11 22.92 -17.28 26.93
CA PRO A 11 23.33 -16.21 26.02
C PRO A 11 22.69 -16.31 24.66
N LEU A 12 22.40 -15.16 24.04
CA LEU A 12 21.93 -15.06 22.66
C LEU A 12 23.06 -15.48 21.72
N GLN A 13 22.76 -16.34 20.77
CA GLN A 13 23.72 -16.78 19.76
C GLN A 13 23.99 -15.68 18.71
N PRO A 14 25.23 -15.59 18.17
CA PRO A 14 25.52 -14.70 17.07
C PRO A 14 24.58 -14.96 15.87
N ARG A 15 24.15 -13.90 15.17
CA ARG A 15 23.26 -13.94 13.99
C ARG A 15 21.83 -14.41 14.28
N THR A 16 21.40 -14.40 15.53
CA THR A 16 19.98 -14.64 15.84
C THR A 16 19.10 -13.61 15.13
N SER A 17 18.10 -14.07 14.36
CA SER A 17 17.11 -13.24 13.70
C SER A 17 15.86 -13.07 14.57
N VAL A 18 15.06 -12.06 14.23
CA VAL A 18 13.73 -11.84 14.82
C VAL A 18 12.68 -12.50 13.95
N HIS A 19 11.74 -13.20 14.55
CA HIS A 19 10.58 -13.72 13.83
C HIS A 19 9.70 -12.55 13.40
N SER A 20 9.47 -12.43 12.07
CA SER A 20 8.59 -11.40 11.51
C SER A 20 7.24 -12.01 11.14
N PRO A 21 6.13 -11.30 11.36
CA PRO A 21 4.84 -11.71 10.84
C PRO A 21 4.91 -11.93 9.34
N SER A 22 4.28 -12.99 8.86
CA SER A 22 4.25 -13.33 7.45
C SER A 22 2.88 -13.86 7.04
N GLN A 23 2.48 -13.55 5.82
CA GLN A 23 1.28 -14.10 5.18
C GLN A 23 1.70 -15.02 4.05
N VAL A 24 1.16 -16.22 4.05
CA VAL A 24 1.31 -17.16 2.94
C VAL A 24 0.10 -17.00 2.02
N LEU A 25 0.33 -16.55 0.81
CA LEU A 25 -0.68 -16.47 -0.24
C LEU A 25 -0.49 -17.63 -1.22
N PRO A 26 -1.58 -18.11 -1.86
CA PRO A 26 -1.48 -19.17 -2.87
C PRO A 26 -0.58 -18.68 -4.02
N PRO A 27 0.31 -19.56 -4.55
CA PRO A 27 1.22 -19.18 -5.63
C PRO A 27 0.50 -18.98 -6.97
N ARG A 28 -0.69 -19.57 -7.12
CA ARG A 28 -1.55 -19.48 -8.30
C ARG A 28 -2.99 -19.27 -7.87
N VAL A 29 -3.70 -18.47 -8.66
CA VAL A 29 -5.14 -18.24 -8.53
C VAL A 29 -5.77 -18.13 -9.91
N THR A 30 -7.10 -18.27 -9.95
CA THR A 30 -7.96 -17.98 -11.09
C THR A 30 -8.82 -16.75 -10.78
N LEU A 31 -9.57 -16.25 -11.76
CA LEU A 31 -10.49 -15.13 -11.54
C LEU A 31 -11.67 -15.49 -10.62
N ASP A 32 -12.00 -16.77 -10.51
CA ASP A 32 -13.10 -17.28 -9.68
C ASP A 32 -12.68 -17.60 -8.24
N ASP A 33 -11.38 -17.49 -7.92
CA ASP A 33 -10.91 -17.68 -6.55
C ASP A 33 -11.33 -16.50 -5.64
N PRO A 34 -11.48 -16.72 -4.31
CA PRO A 34 -11.81 -15.65 -3.37
C PRO A 34 -10.83 -14.49 -3.43
N ALA A 35 -11.32 -13.25 -3.37
CA ALA A 35 -10.49 -12.04 -3.40
C ALA A 35 -9.42 -12.02 -2.30
N LEU A 36 -9.72 -12.61 -1.13
CA LEU A 36 -8.77 -12.77 -0.02
C LEU A 36 -7.48 -13.50 -0.42
N ALA A 37 -7.52 -14.37 -1.44
CA ALA A 37 -6.35 -15.11 -1.92
C ALA A 37 -5.27 -14.21 -2.55
N VAL A 38 -5.63 -12.98 -2.90
CA VAL A 38 -4.72 -11.99 -3.52
C VAL A 38 -4.57 -10.71 -2.69
N MET A 39 -5.19 -10.62 -1.52
CA MET A 39 -5.11 -9.46 -0.63
C MET A 39 -3.88 -9.55 0.28
N THR A 40 -3.09 -8.49 0.33
CA THR A 40 -2.13 -8.27 1.42
C THR A 40 -2.89 -7.84 2.67
N ASP A 41 -2.89 -8.67 3.71
CA ASP A 41 -3.67 -8.51 4.92
C ASP A 41 -2.82 -7.92 6.05
N PHE A 42 -3.08 -6.68 6.45
CA PHE A 42 -2.30 -5.98 7.48
C PHE A 42 -2.54 -6.52 8.91
N GLN A 43 -3.50 -7.40 9.12
CA GLN A 43 -3.55 -8.19 10.36
C GLN A 43 -2.50 -9.30 10.39
N LYS A 44 -1.99 -9.73 9.24
CA LYS A 44 -1.01 -10.82 9.11
C LYS A 44 0.40 -10.34 8.83
N VAL A 45 0.53 -9.17 8.19
CA VAL A 45 1.83 -8.55 7.88
C VAL A 45 1.84 -7.09 8.29
N THR A 46 3.02 -6.60 8.67
CA THR A 46 3.20 -5.16 8.95
C THR A 46 3.22 -4.37 7.66
N ALA A 47 2.39 -3.34 7.58
CA ALA A 47 2.41 -2.38 6.49
C ALA A 47 3.74 -1.61 6.47
N PHE A 48 4.26 -1.31 5.29
CA PHE A 48 5.41 -0.43 5.14
C PHE A 48 4.93 1.02 5.09
N THR A 49 5.45 1.81 6.02
CA THR A 49 5.06 3.21 6.21
C THR A 49 6.22 4.14 5.93
N ILE A 50 5.91 5.41 5.72
CA ILE A 50 6.88 6.48 5.55
C ILE A 50 6.32 7.80 6.09
N ASP A 51 7.21 8.63 6.59
CA ASP A 51 6.89 9.96 7.06
C ASP A 51 6.68 10.92 5.87
N PRO A 52 5.69 11.86 5.93
CA PRO A 52 5.42 12.81 4.87
C PRO A 52 6.57 13.79 4.58
N ASP A 53 7.42 14.04 5.56
CA ASP A 53 8.48 15.04 5.51
C ASP A 53 9.84 14.51 5.04
N VAL A 54 9.91 13.23 4.66
CA VAL A 54 11.12 12.69 4.04
C VAL A 54 11.16 12.99 2.54
N SER A 55 12.37 13.04 1.98
CA SER A 55 12.56 13.28 0.55
C SER A 55 12.05 12.12 -0.31
N VAL A 56 11.63 12.45 -1.52
CA VAL A 56 11.23 11.49 -2.58
C VAL A 56 12.32 10.44 -2.82
N ASP A 57 13.59 10.83 -2.77
CA ASP A 57 14.71 9.90 -2.93
C ASP A 57 14.84 8.92 -1.76
N THR A 58 14.49 9.35 -0.55
CA THR A 58 14.42 8.46 0.61
C THR A 58 13.31 7.44 0.43
N ALA A 59 12.11 7.86 -0.02
CA ALA A 59 11.01 6.95 -0.33
C ALA A 59 11.42 5.91 -1.38
N ALA A 60 12.09 6.33 -2.45
CA ALA A 60 12.59 5.44 -3.49
C ALA A 60 13.59 4.40 -2.96
N ARG A 61 14.49 4.79 -2.05
CA ARG A 61 15.41 3.85 -1.40
C ARG A 61 14.69 2.85 -0.50
N VAL A 62 13.70 3.29 0.27
CA VAL A 62 12.89 2.43 1.13
C VAL A 62 12.15 1.40 0.29
N MET A 63 11.46 1.81 -0.78
CA MET A 63 10.73 0.90 -1.67
C MET A 63 11.66 -0.15 -2.28
N ARG A 64 12.82 0.25 -2.82
CA ARG A 64 13.81 -0.70 -3.38
C ARG A 64 14.33 -1.68 -2.34
N ARG A 65 14.70 -1.20 -1.15
CA ARG A 65 15.23 -2.03 -0.07
C ARG A 65 14.18 -3.03 0.45
N ARG A 66 12.93 -2.62 0.54
CA ARG A 66 11.81 -3.44 1.01
C ARG A 66 11.16 -4.26 -0.09
N LYS A 67 11.53 -4.03 -1.36
CA LYS A 67 10.95 -4.67 -2.56
C LYS A 67 9.44 -4.48 -2.64
N VAL A 68 8.99 -3.26 -2.36
CA VAL A 68 7.57 -2.86 -2.44
C VAL A 68 7.40 -1.70 -3.40
N HIS A 69 6.20 -1.55 -3.94
CA HIS A 69 5.83 -0.52 -4.91
C HIS A 69 4.88 0.53 -4.33
N LEU A 70 4.53 0.41 -3.05
CA LEU A 70 3.68 1.33 -2.32
C LEU A 70 4.15 1.44 -0.87
N LEU A 71 4.08 2.66 -0.32
CA LEU A 71 4.23 2.94 1.11
C LEU A 71 3.00 3.72 1.58
N LEU A 72 2.53 3.43 2.79
CA LEU A 72 1.55 4.25 3.47
C LEU A 72 2.24 5.47 4.05
N VAL A 73 1.71 6.66 3.78
CA VAL A 73 2.20 7.90 4.38
C VAL A 73 1.43 8.13 5.67
N MET A 74 2.14 8.22 6.80
CA MET A 74 1.53 8.30 8.12
C MET A 74 2.13 9.44 8.93
N ASN A 75 1.31 10.04 9.81
CA ASN A 75 1.77 11.01 10.79
C ASN A 75 2.30 10.32 12.07
N GLU A 76 2.78 11.13 13.02
CA GLU A 76 3.29 10.65 14.32
C GLU A 76 2.20 9.98 15.19
N GLU A 77 0.93 10.33 14.98
CA GLU A 77 -0.23 9.75 15.67
C GLU A 77 -0.71 8.44 15.04
N ASN A 78 0.02 7.90 14.06
CA ASN A 78 -0.33 6.69 13.29
C ASN A 78 -1.63 6.82 12.47
N HIS A 79 -1.99 8.02 12.02
CA HIS A 79 -3.06 8.20 11.05
C HIS A 79 -2.51 8.15 9.63
N VAL A 80 -3.26 7.53 8.72
CA VAL A 80 -2.93 7.47 7.30
C VAL A 80 -3.22 8.83 6.67
N LEU A 81 -2.19 9.51 6.17
CA LEU A 81 -2.30 10.77 5.42
C LEU A 81 -2.48 10.54 3.92
N GLY A 82 -2.10 9.37 3.44
CA GLY A 82 -2.17 9.02 2.02
C GLY A 82 -1.30 7.83 1.67
N ILE A 83 -1.05 7.67 0.39
CA ILE A 83 -0.15 6.66 -0.16
C ILE A 83 0.84 7.30 -1.14
N ILE A 84 2.01 6.68 -1.25
CA ILE A 84 2.97 7.00 -2.31
C ILE A 84 3.37 5.70 -3.02
N THR A 85 3.40 5.74 -4.36
CA THR A 85 3.74 4.59 -5.19
C THR A 85 5.04 4.79 -5.95
N SER A 86 5.61 3.70 -6.48
CA SER A 86 6.78 3.80 -7.34
C SER A 86 6.54 4.65 -8.60
N ASN A 87 5.30 4.67 -9.12
CA ASN A 87 4.93 5.50 -10.26
C ASN A 87 4.93 7.01 -9.91
N ASP A 88 4.46 7.38 -8.71
CA ASP A 88 4.52 8.77 -8.24
C ASP A 88 5.97 9.27 -8.17
N LEU A 89 6.91 8.39 -7.76
CA LEU A 89 8.33 8.73 -7.60
C LEU A 89 9.06 8.99 -8.92
N VAL A 90 8.70 8.32 -10.01
CA VAL A 90 9.36 8.43 -11.33
C VAL A 90 8.51 9.16 -12.35
N GLY A 91 7.23 9.40 -12.04
CA GLY A 91 6.24 9.93 -12.95
C GLY A 91 6.19 11.47 -13.01
N GLU A 92 5.14 11.92 -13.68
CA GLU A 92 4.86 13.31 -13.98
C GLU A 92 4.68 14.17 -12.71
N LYS A 93 4.08 13.63 -11.64
CA LYS A 93 3.88 14.35 -10.37
C LYS A 93 5.19 14.88 -9.78
N THR A 94 6.23 14.06 -9.74
CA THR A 94 7.55 14.50 -9.25
C THR A 94 8.14 15.56 -10.15
N LEU A 95 8.05 15.40 -11.48
CA LEU A 95 8.56 16.38 -12.43
C LEU A 95 7.81 17.71 -12.31
N GLN A 96 6.49 17.68 -12.24
CA GLN A 96 5.65 18.88 -12.04
C GLN A 96 5.98 19.59 -10.73
N CYS A 97 6.13 18.86 -9.61
CA CYS A 97 6.49 19.43 -8.32
C CYS A 97 7.84 20.17 -8.39
N VAL A 98 8.85 19.53 -8.95
CA VAL A 98 10.21 20.09 -9.11
C VAL A 98 10.18 21.34 -10.01
N THR A 99 9.50 21.25 -11.16
CA THR A 99 9.46 22.34 -12.14
C THR A 99 8.64 23.53 -11.64
N SER A 100 7.45 23.29 -11.07
CA SER A 100 6.57 24.39 -10.63
C SER A 100 7.10 25.14 -9.43
N ARG A 101 7.85 24.47 -8.54
CA ARG A 101 8.45 25.10 -7.35
C ARG A 101 9.89 25.57 -7.56
N GLY A 102 10.53 25.23 -8.67
CA GLY A 102 11.94 25.57 -8.91
C GLY A 102 12.91 24.93 -7.91
N ILE A 103 12.55 23.77 -7.37
CA ILE A 103 13.34 23.03 -6.37
C ILE A 103 14.07 21.85 -7.01
N SER A 104 15.08 21.31 -6.31
CA SER A 104 15.71 20.07 -6.76
C SER A 104 14.84 18.84 -6.39
N ARG A 105 15.05 17.72 -7.05
CA ARG A 105 14.39 16.46 -6.71
C ARG A 105 14.69 16.01 -5.26
N THR A 106 15.86 16.34 -4.76
CA THR A 106 16.28 16.03 -3.38
C THR A 106 15.51 16.81 -2.33
N ASP A 107 14.94 17.95 -2.71
CA ASP A 107 14.18 18.85 -1.83
C ASP A 107 12.67 18.57 -1.88
N ALA A 108 12.20 17.82 -2.90
CA ALA A 108 10.81 17.39 -2.98
C ALA A 108 10.52 16.35 -1.89
N LEU A 109 9.43 16.57 -1.14
CA LEU A 109 9.00 15.71 -0.03
C LEU A 109 7.90 14.76 -0.46
N VAL A 110 7.73 13.67 0.28
CA VAL A 110 6.67 12.68 0.06
C VAL A 110 5.30 13.34 0.03
N ARG A 111 5.00 14.24 0.96
CA ARG A 111 3.71 14.97 1.02
C ARG A 111 3.39 15.78 -0.23
N ASP A 112 4.40 16.20 -0.99
CA ASP A 112 4.22 17.04 -2.19
C ASP A 112 3.71 16.25 -3.39
N ILE A 113 3.96 14.92 -3.40
CA ILE A 113 3.65 14.05 -4.54
C ILE A 113 2.76 12.84 -4.21
N MET A 114 2.54 12.55 -2.92
CA MET A 114 1.66 11.46 -2.48
C MET A 114 0.23 11.64 -3.01
N THR A 115 -0.52 10.58 -3.08
CA THR A 115 -1.98 10.66 -3.19
C THR A 115 -2.55 10.81 -1.78
N PRO A 116 -3.13 11.98 -1.43
CA PRO A 116 -3.64 12.23 -0.08
C PRO A 116 -4.89 11.39 0.22
N GLU A 117 -5.19 11.17 1.50
CA GLU A 117 -6.34 10.41 1.97
C GLU A 117 -7.66 10.87 1.34
N SER A 118 -7.86 12.17 1.16
CA SER A 118 -9.06 12.77 0.56
C SER A 118 -9.31 12.35 -0.90
N ARG A 119 -8.31 11.77 -1.58
CA ARG A 119 -8.39 11.24 -2.95
C ARG A 119 -8.31 9.71 -3.00
N LEU A 120 -8.28 9.04 -1.85
CA LEU A 120 -8.24 7.59 -1.78
C LEU A 120 -9.66 7.04 -1.77
N GLU A 121 -9.98 6.22 -2.74
CA GLU A 121 -11.15 5.36 -2.74
C GLU A 121 -10.75 4.02 -2.14
N VAL A 122 -11.61 3.48 -1.29
CA VAL A 122 -11.36 2.27 -0.53
C VAL A 122 -12.47 1.25 -0.77
N ILE A 123 -12.15 -0.03 -0.60
CA ILE A 123 -13.09 -1.14 -0.69
C ILE A 123 -13.40 -1.59 0.74
N SER A 124 -14.68 -1.80 1.07
CA SER A 124 -15.05 -2.36 2.37
C SER A 124 -14.59 -3.82 2.48
N MET A 125 -14.14 -4.20 3.66
CA MET A 125 -13.82 -5.60 3.96
C MET A 125 -15.03 -6.51 3.79
N ASP A 126 -16.23 -6.02 4.10
CA ASP A 126 -17.48 -6.77 3.90
C ASP A 126 -17.70 -7.13 2.43
N ASP A 127 -17.42 -6.22 1.49
CA ASP A 127 -17.50 -6.51 0.06
C ASP A 127 -16.43 -7.52 -0.36
N VAL A 128 -15.22 -7.41 0.19
CA VAL A 128 -14.10 -8.32 -0.12
C VAL A 128 -14.40 -9.76 0.28
N LEU A 129 -15.11 -9.98 1.39
CA LEU A 129 -15.46 -11.33 1.88
C LEU A 129 -16.29 -12.14 0.89
N TYR A 130 -17.09 -11.47 0.06
CA TYR A 130 -17.95 -12.11 -0.95
C TYR A 130 -17.42 -11.95 -2.37
N ALA A 131 -16.31 -11.22 -2.55
CA ALA A 131 -15.73 -10.96 -3.86
C ALA A 131 -14.79 -12.09 -4.32
N HIS A 132 -14.62 -12.16 -5.64
CA HIS A 132 -13.64 -13.00 -6.32
C HIS A 132 -12.50 -12.14 -6.88
N VAL A 133 -11.38 -12.77 -7.23
CA VAL A 133 -10.23 -12.10 -7.87
C VAL A 133 -10.67 -11.28 -9.09
N GLY A 134 -11.60 -11.81 -9.90
CA GLY A 134 -12.14 -11.10 -11.08
C GLY A 134 -12.81 -9.77 -10.74
N HIS A 135 -13.53 -9.67 -9.61
CA HIS A 135 -14.14 -8.41 -9.17
C HIS A 135 -13.06 -7.36 -8.82
N VAL A 136 -11.99 -7.79 -8.14
CA VAL A 136 -10.86 -6.92 -7.80
C VAL A 136 -10.17 -6.41 -9.06
N VAL A 137 -9.90 -7.30 -10.02
CA VAL A 137 -9.30 -6.93 -11.32
C VAL A 137 -10.18 -5.93 -12.06
N ALA A 138 -11.49 -6.15 -12.12
CA ALA A 138 -12.44 -5.24 -12.75
C ALA A 138 -12.44 -3.86 -12.07
N THR A 139 -12.42 -3.82 -10.72
CA THR A 139 -12.36 -2.57 -9.95
C THR A 139 -11.08 -1.79 -10.23
N LEU A 140 -9.91 -2.47 -10.21
CA LEU A 140 -8.63 -1.84 -10.50
C LEU A 140 -8.58 -1.26 -11.92
N LYS A 141 -9.14 -1.99 -12.91
CA LYS A 141 -9.23 -1.52 -14.31
C LYS A 141 -10.19 -0.34 -14.46
N ALA A 142 -11.38 -0.41 -13.86
CA ALA A 142 -12.38 0.66 -13.93
C ALA A 142 -11.86 1.98 -13.33
N ASN A 143 -11.07 1.90 -12.24
CA ASN A 143 -10.53 3.07 -11.56
C ASN A 143 -9.16 3.52 -12.10
N GLY A 144 -8.59 2.83 -13.08
CA GLY A 144 -7.26 3.15 -13.61
C GLY A 144 -6.14 3.07 -12.57
N ARG A 145 -6.27 2.23 -11.54
CA ARG A 145 -5.35 2.19 -10.38
C ARG A 145 -4.60 0.87 -10.27
N GLN A 146 -3.31 0.97 -9.97
CA GLN A 146 -2.45 -0.20 -9.74
C GLN A 146 -2.65 -0.83 -8.35
N HIS A 147 -3.30 -0.12 -7.43
CA HIS A 147 -3.55 -0.55 -6.06
C HIS A 147 -4.95 -0.15 -5.61
N ALA A 148 -5.56 -0.96 -4.74
CA ALA A 148 -6.79 -0.63 -4.06
C ALA A 148 -6.64 -0.93 -2.57
N ALA A 149 -6.96 0.06 -1.73
CA ALA A 149 -6.94 -0.08 -0.28
C ALA A 149 -8.24 -0.73 0.19
N VAL A 150 -8.13 -1.58 1.21
CA VAL A 150 -9.25 -2.24 1.86
C VAL A 150 -9.35 -1.73 3.29
N VAL A 151 -10.55 -1.33 3.70
CA VAL A 151 -10.84 -0.86 5.06
C VAL A 151 -11.81 -1.80 5.77
N ASP A 152 -11.64 -1.87 7.07
CA ASP A 152 -12.55 -2.47 8.03
C ASP A 152 -13.03 -1.39 8.99
N GLU A 153 -13.93 -1.69 9.89
CA GLU A 153 -14.37 -0.78 10.94
C GLU A 153 -13.96 -1.27 12.32
N ASP A 154 -13.54 -0.35 13.19
CA ASP A 154 -13.31 -0.66 14.59
C ASP A 154 -14.64 -0.72 15.38
N ALA A 155 -14.56 -1.09 16.67
CA ALA A 155 -15.74 -1.16 17.54
C ALA A 155 -16.49 0.19 17.70
N ALA A 156 -15.87 1.30 17.32
CA ALA A 156 -16.47 2.63 17.34
C ALA A 156 -16.99 3.09 15.95
N GLY A 157 -16.96 2.21 14.94
CA GLY A 157 -17.37 2.51 13.56
C GLY A 157 -16.38 3.37 12.78
N ARG A 158 -15.12 3.46 13.23
CA ARG A 158 -14.09 4.22 12.52
C ARG A 158 -13.35 3.29 11.55
N GLN A 159 -13.08 3.80 10.35
CA GLN A 159 -12.33 3.05 9.35
C GLN A 159 -10.90 2.73 9.82
N ILE A 160 -10.51 1.49 9.63
CA ILE A 160 -9.14 1.00 9.83
C ILE A 160 -8.66 0.39 8.52
N LEU A 161 -7.47 0.78 8.07
CA LEU A 161 -6.87 0.18 6.88
C LEU A 161 -6.54 -1.29 7.14
N ARG A 162 -7.29 -2.18 6.49
CA ARG A 162 -7.26 -3.63 6.70
C ARG A 162 -6.31 -4.36 5.77
N GLY A 163 -6.14 -3.85 4.57
CA GLY A 163 -5.31 -4.52 3.57
C GLY A 163 -5.14 -3.74 2.27
N LEU A 164 -4.52 -4.40 1.30
CA LEU A 164 -4.20 -3.82 0.01
C LEU A 164 -4.27 -4.89 -1.10
N PHE A 165 -4.85 -4.51 -2.23
CA PHE A 165 -4.71 -5.21 -3.50
C PHE A 165 -3.65 -4.53 -4.37
N SER A 166 -2.87 -5.34 -5.10
CA SER A 166 -1.83 -4.87 -6.03
C SER A 166 -1.93 -5.59 -7.36
N CYS A 167 -2.03 -4.85 -8.47
CA CYS A 167 -2.05 -5.43 -9.82
C CYS A 167 -0.84 -6.33 -10.08
N SER A 168 0.34 -5.91 -9.66
CA SER A 168 1.57 -6.70 -9.88
C SER A 168 1.56 -8.02 -9.12
N GLN A 169 0.97 -8.07 -7.92
CA GLN A 169 0.81 -9.31 -7.17
C GLN A 169 -0.24 -10.21 -7.79
N ILE A 170 -1.40 -9.66 -8.15
CA ILE A 170 -2.49 -10.40 -8.80
C ILE A 170 -2.01 -10.99 -10.12
N ALA A 171 -1.35 -10.19 -10.96
CA ALA A 171 -0.79 -10.64 -12.24
C ALA A 171 0.18 -11.82 -12.06
N ARG A 172 1.05 -11.76 -11.04
CA ARG A 172 1.97 -12.86 -10.74
C ARG A 172 1.25 -14.14 -10.33
N GLN A 173 0.15 -14.04 -9.54
CA GLN A 173 -0.62 -15.19 -9.09
C GLN A 173 -1.54 -15.75 -10.18
N LEU A 174 -2.11 -14.90 -11.04
CA LEU A 174 -2.85 -15.32 -12.25
C LEU A 174 -1.94 -15.96 -13.30
N GLY A 175 -0.67 -15.52 -13.37
CA GLY A 175 0.28 -15.93 -14.40
C GLY A 175 0.12 -15.18 -15.72
N GLU A 176 -0.66 -14.09 -15.72
CA GLU A 176 -0.91 -13.20 -16.86
C GLU A 176 -0.93 -11.73 -16.41
N PRO A 177 -0.60 -10.78 -17.31
CA PRO A 177 -0.60 -9.36 -16.97
C PRO A 177 -2.02 -8.84 -16.69
N VAL A 178 -2.13 -8.00 -15.66
CA VAL A 178 -3.32 -7.20 -15.38
C VAL A 178 -3.08 -5.80 -15.91
N GLU A 179 -3.57 -5.54 -17.12
CA GLU A 179 -3.43 -4.23 -17.73
C GLU A 179 -4.46 -3.26 -17.15
N VAL A 180 -3.97 -2.14 -16.62
CA VAL A 180 -4.77 -1.04 -16.09
C VAL A 180 -4.56 0.16 -17.02
N PRO A 181 -5.62 0.71 -17.64
CA PRO A 181 -5.48 1.88 -18.49
C PRO A 181 -4.95 3.09 -17.70
N GLU A 182 -3.86 3.70 -18.17
CA GLU A 182 -3.31 4.92 -17.55
C GLU A 182 -4.20 6.17 -17.77
N ILE A 183 -5.19 6.07 -18.66
CA ILE A 183 -5.96 7.22 -19.20
C ILE A 183 -6.92 7.85 -18.19
N ALA A 184 -7.32 7.12 -17.13
CA ALA A 184 -8.34 7.60 -16.20
C ALA A 184 -7.87 8.74 -15.27
N HIS A 185 -6.57 8.89 -15.03
CA HIS A 185 -6.05 9.96 -14.16
C HIS A 185 -6.02 11.33 -14.84
N THR A 186 -5.75 11.39 -16.13
CA THR A 186 -5.62 12.65 -16.88
C THR A 186 -6.96 13.38 -17.09
N PHE A 187 -8.05 12.64 -17.31
CA PHE A 187 -9.37 13.24 -17.52
C PHE A 187 -10.03 13.74 -16.22
N ALA A 188 -9.83 13.07 -15.10
CA ALA A 188 -10.35 13.52 -13.81
C ALA A 188 -9.63 14.80 -13.31
N GLU A 189 -8.34 14.95 -13.59
CA GLU A 189 -7.56 16.14 -13.23
C GLU A 189 -7.89 17.35 -14.13
N ILE A 190 -8.18 17.13 -15.41
CA ILE A 190 -8.60 18.21 -16.33
C ILE A 190 -9.99 18.75 -15.97
N SER A 191 -10.90 17.91 -15.48
CA SER A 191 -12.25 18.34 -15.06
C SER A 191 -12.24 19.25 -13.83
N VAL A 192 -11.28 19.10 -12.92
CA VAL A 192 -11.13 19.92 -11.71
C VAL A 192 -10.45 21.26 -11.99
N ALA A 193 -9.65 21.35 -13.05
CA ALA A 193 -8.95 22.59 -13.43
C ALA A 193 -9.81 23.58 -14.23
N LEU A 194 -11.05 23.19 -14.63
CA LEU A 194 -11.99 24.00 -15.42
C LEU A 194 -13.17 24.55 -14.63
N HIS A 195 -13.17 24.41 -13.29
CA HIS A 195 -14.11 25.02 -12.35
C HIS A 195 -13.35 25.71 -11.25
#